data_28fadc72a31918bf77bdc37dcc436a06
#
_entry.id   28fadc72a31918bf77bdc37dcc436a06
#
_cell.length_a   1.000
_cell.length_b   1.000
_cell.length_c   1.000
_cell.angle_alpha   90.00
_cell.angle_beta   90.00
_cell.angle_gamma   90.00
#
_symmetry.space_group_name_H-M   'P 1'
#
loop_
_entity.id
_entity.type
_entity.pdbx_description
1 polymer ?
#
loop_
_entity_poly.entity_id
_entity_poly.type
_entity_poly.pdbx_seq_one_letter_code
_entity_poly.pdbx_strand_id
1 'polypeptide(L)'
;GKLPRSLNSNGELVTSSSDWWCSGFFPGVLWYLYENNKGSEELFDYANLYTKRIEKEQFNTSTHDLGFMLYCSYGNGFRLNPTSESEGVLIIGAHALSARYNPGVKCISFWNKWRDYSYPVIIDNMMNLEMLMWAYKRTGDDTFKNIAISHANTTKLHHFREDYSSFHVVAYDLKSGKVLQRGTDQGYGDDSSWARGQAWALYGYTMMYRETGNEDYLNLAWHIADFILNH
;
A
#
# COMPACT_ATOMS: atom_id res chain seq x y z
N GLY A 1 -14.39 7.37 -14.82
CA GLY A 1 -14.24 8.83 -14.74
C GLY A 1 -12.82 9.21 -14.35
N LYS A 2 -12.43 10.47 -14.58
CA LYS A 2 -11.11 10.95 -14.17
C LYS A 2 -11.10 11.34 -12.70
N LEU A 3 -9.98 11.13 -12.03
CA LEU A 3 -9.75 11.50 -10.63
C LEU A 3 -8.71 12.62 -10.52
N PRO A 4 -8.88 13.61 -9.64
CA PRO A 4 -7.86 14.59 -9.32
C PRO A 4 -6.56 13.90 -8.86
N ARG A 5 -5.42 14.37 -9.38
CA ARG A 5 -4.11 13.82 -9.07
C ARG A 5 -3.13 14.85 -8.52
N SER A 6 -2.93 15.94 -9.23
CA SER A 6 -1.96 16.98 -8.88
C SER A 6 -2.31 18.28 -9.59
N LEU A 7 -1.53 19.32 -9.35
CA LEU A 7 -1.49 20.53 -10.18
C LEU A 7 -0.22 20.50 -11.03
N ASN A 8 -0.30 21.04 -12.25
CA ASN A 8 0.89 21.30 -13.06
C ASN A 8 1.59 22.61 -12.64
N SER A 9 2.68 22.97 -13.30
CA SER A 9 3.43 24.21 -13.02
C SER A 9 2.61 25.50 -13.19
N ASN A 10 1.50 25.45 -13.94
CA ASN A 10 0.60 26.59 -14.16
C ASN A 10 -0.57 26.63 -13.16
N GLY A 11 -0.62 25.70 -12.22
CA GLY A 11 -1.73 25.55 -11.26
C GLY A 11 -2.98 24.88 -11.83
N GLU A 12 -2.91 24.27 -13.02
CA GLU A 12 -4.03 23.58 -13.64
C GLU A 12 -4.15 22.15 -13.14
N LEU A 13 -5.38 21.67 -12.98
CA LEU A 13 -5.67 20.34 -12.47
C LEU A 13 -5.21 19.24 -13.44
N VAL A 14 -4.32 18.37 -12.97
CA VAL A 14 -3.95 17.12 -13.62
C VAL A 14 -4.81 16.00 -13.07
N THR A 15 -5.39 15.19 -13.96
CA THR A 15 -6.24 14.05 -13.60
C THR A 15 -5.61 12.74 -14.04
N SER A 16 -6.00 11.64 -13.40
CA SER A 16 -5.63 10.28 -13.77
C SER A 16 -6.85 9.37 -13.92
N SER A 17 -6.67 8.20 -14.50
CA SER A 17 -7.64 7.10 -14.45
C SER A 17 -7.64 6.44 -13.07
N SER A 18 -8.62 5.54 -12.83
CA SER A 18 -8.79 4.86 -11.54
C SER A 18 -7.68 3.86 -11.22
N ASP A 19 -7.00 3.32 -12.23
CA ASP A 19 -5.89 2.38 -12.11
C ASP A 19 -4.54 3.05 -11.73
N TRP A 20 -4.52 4.37 -11.60
CA TRP A 20 -3.34 5.08 -11.11
C TRP A 20 -3.17 4.88 -9.60
N TRP A 21 -1.97 4.51 -9.15
CA TRP A 21 -1.68 4.09 -7.78
C TRP A 21 -2.26 4.98 -6.66
N CYS A 22 -2.29 6.29 -6.85
CA CYS A 22 -2.82 7.24 -5.84
C CYS A 22 -4.28 7.64 -6.05
N SER A 23 -5.03 6.94 -6.90
CA SER A 23 -6.43 7.26 -7.22
C SER A 23 -7.35 7.27 -5.99
N GLY A 24 -7.04 6.49 -4.96
CA GLY A 24 -7.79 6.42 -3.71
C GLY A 24 -7.58 7.58 -2.75
N PHE A 25 -6.53 8.40 -2.94
CA PHE A 25 -6.22 9.46 -1.99
C PHE A 25 -7.20 10.62 -2.04
N PHE A 26 -7.64 11.04 -3.23
CA PHE A 26 -8.59 12.13 -3.32
C PHE A 26 -9.93 11.80 -2.64
N PRO A 27 -10.60 10.68 -2.91
CA PRO A 27 -11.78 10.31 -2.14
C PRO A 27 -11.46 10.07 -0.66
N GLY A 28 -10.28 9.58 -0.31
CA GLY A 28 -9.84 9.46 1.08
C GLY A 28 -9.81 10.81 1.81
N VAL A 29 -9.29 11.85 1.17
CA VAL A 29 -9.32 13.23 1.70
C VAL A 29 -10.76 13.73 1.90
N LEU A 30 -11.66 13.43 0.95
CA LEU A 30 -13.08 13.80 1.08
C LEU A 30 -13.74 13.12 2.28
N TRP A 31 -13.41 11.85 2.56
CA TRP A 31 -13.89 11.14 3.74
C TRP A 31 -13.37 11.78 5.04
N TYR A 32 -12.10 12.19 5.10
CA TYR A 32 -11.56 12.91 6.27
C TYR A 32 -12.19 14.30 6.44
N LEU A 33 -12.46 15.01 5.35
CA LEU A 33 -13.18 16.28 5.41
C LEU A 33 -14.61 16.10 5.92
N TYR A 34 -15.31 15.06 5.46
CA TYR A 34 -16.63 14.68 5.97
C TYR A 34 -16.60 14.36 7.46
N GLU A 35 -15.63 13.55 7.90
CA GLU A 35 -15.45 13.18 9.31
C GLU A 35 -15.26 14.42 10.21
N ASN A 36 -14.44 15.37 9.73
CA ASN A 36 -14.16 16.61 10.47
C ASN A 36 -15.32 17.61 10.44
N ASN A 37 -16.15 17.57 9.38
CA ASN A 37 -17.34 18.44 9.20
C ASN A 37 -18.61 17.58 9.30
N LYS A 38 -18.84 16.98 10.45
CA LYS A 38 -19.96 16.06 10.70
C LYS A 38 -21.30 16.66 10.24
N GLY A 39 -21.99 15.95 9.34
CA GLY A 39 -23.30 16.32 8.83
C GLY A 39 -23.30 17.12 7.53
N SER A 40 -22.16 17.34 6.89
CA SER A 40 -22.10 17.90 5.54
C SER A 40 -22.55 16.85 4.50
N GLU A 41 -23.81 16.91 4.07
CA GLU A 41 -24.34 16.04 3.00
C GLU A 41 -23.54 16.20 1.70
N GLU A 42 -23.13 17.41 1.36
CA GLU A 42 -22.32 17.70 0.17
C GLU A 42 -20.99 16.94 0.18
N LEU A 43 -20.26 16.98 1.30
CA LEU A 43 -18.99 16.24 1.43
C LEU A 43 -19.21 14.73 1.39
N PHE A 44 -20.29 14.24 2.00
CA PHE A 44 -20.66 12.84 1.94
C PHE A 44 -20.93 12.38 0.50
N ASP A 45 -21.70 13.15 -0.25
CA ASP A 45 -22.04 12.85 -1.64
C ASP A 45 -20.81 12.86 -2.55
N TYR A 46 -19.92 13.87 -2.40
CA TYR A 46 -18.66 13.89 -3.15
C TYR A 46 -17.74 12.72 -2.77
N ALA A 47 -17.61 12.38 -1.49
CA ALA A 47 -16.81 11.26 -1.05
C ALA A 47 -17.30 9.93 -1.66
N ASN A 48 -18.61 9.68 -1.63
CA ASN A 48 -19.22 8.52 -2.27
C ASN A 48 -19.01 8.53 -3.79
N LEU A 49 -19.29 9.66 -4.46
CA LEU A 49 -19.16 9.77 -5.90
C LEU A 49 -17.75 9.44 -6.39
N TYR A 50 -16.74 9.98 -5.73
CA TYR A 50 -15.35 9.74 -6.13
C TYR A 50 -14.84 8.37 -5.70
N THR A 51 -15.28 7.83 -4.56
CA THR A 51 -15.02 6.44 -4.14
C THR A 51 -15.55 5.46 -5.17
N LYS A 52 -16.79 5.63 -5.64
CA LYS A 52 -17.41 4.74 -6.63
C LYS A 52 -16.70 4.70 -7.98
N ARG A 53 -15.95 5.76 -8.33
CA ARG A 53 -15.14 5.78 -9.57
C ARG A 53 -13.99 4.78 -9.57
N ILE A 54 -13.61 4.26 -8.41
CA ILE A 54 -12.48 3.32 -8.22
C ILE A 54 -12.97 1.87 -8.09
N GLU A 55 -14.27 1.64 -7.97
CA GLU A 55 -14.90 0.35 -7.70
C GLU A 55 -14.34 -0.81 -8.56
N LYS A 56 -14.15 -0.57 -9.86
CA LYS A 56 -13.65 -1.59 -10.79
C LYS A 56 -12.24 -2.10 -10.47
N GLU A 57 -11.46 -1.34 -9.71
CA GLU A 57 -10.09 -1.72 -9.35
C GLU A 57 -10.06 -2.88 -8.34
N GLN A 58 -11.20 -3.25 -7.74
CA GLN A 58 -11.31 -4.45 -6.91
C GLN A 58 -10.92 -5.74 -7.66
N PHE A 59 -11.02 -5.75 -8.99
CA PHE A 59 -10.66 -6.89 -9.83
C PHE A 59 -9.26 -6.77 -10.45
N ASN A 60 -8.52 -5.71 -10.14
CA ASN A 60 -7.24 -5.41 -10.77
C ASN A 60 -6.12 -6.23 -10.15
N THR A 61 -5.67 -7.28 -10.84
CA THR A 61 -4.53 -8.11 -10.41
C THR A 61 -3.20 -7.68 -11.04
N SER A 62 -3.15 -6.57 -11.78
CA SER A 62 -1.95 -6.11 -12.48
C SER A 62 -1.01 -5.23 -11.65
N THR A 63 -1.49 -4.74 -10.50
CA THR A 63 -0.74 -3.90 -9.57
C THR A 63 -0.88 -4.38 -8.13
N HIS A 64 0.06 -4.01 -7.26
CA HIS A 64 -0.07 -4.18 -5.81
C HIS A 64 -0.74 -2.99 -5.11
N ASP A 65 -0.97 -1.88 -5.80
CA ASP A 65 -1.41 -0.60 -5.23
C ASP A 65 -2.87 -0.59 -4.77
N LEU A 66 -3.49 -1.76 -4.64
CA LEU A 66 -4.91 -1.88 -4.30
C LEU A 66 -5.24 -1.34 -2.90
N GLY A 67 -4.31 -1.41 -1.95
CA GLY A 67 -4.47 -0.76 -0.66
C GLY A 67 -4.51 0.76 -0.79
N PHE A 68 -3.63 1.36 -1.58
CA PHE A 68 -3.66 2.79 -1.89
C PHE A 68 -4.95 3.22 -2.59
N MET A 69 -5.44 2.41 -3.53
CA MET A 69 -6.66 2.70 -4.28
C MET A 69 -7.90 2.47 -3.42
N LEU A 70 -8.09 1.25 -2.92
CA LEU A 70 -9.35 0.81 -2.31
C LEU A 70 -9.40 1.10 -0.81
N TYR A 71 -8.31 0.87 -0.06
CA TYR A 71 -8.37 1.04 1.39
C TYR A 71 -8.35 2.50 1.81
N CYS A 72 -7.63 3.37 1.08
CA CYS A 72 -7.70 4.81 1.30
C CYS A 72 -9.07 5.41 0.95
N SER A 73 -9.83 4.82 0.01
CA SER A 73 -11.15 5.29 -0.41
C SER A 73 -12.30 4.52 0.27
N TYR A 74 -12.57 3.31 -0.20
CA TYR A 74 -13.61 2.43 0.36
C TYR A 74 -13.37 2.09 1.83
N GLY A 75 -12.10 1.93 2.26
CA GLY A 75 -11.77 1.67 3.66
C GLY A 75 -12.19 2.80 4.59
N ASN A 76 -11.92 4.06 4.21
CA ASN A 76 -12.39 5.23 4.97
C ASN A 76 -13.91 5.37 4.89
N GLY A 77 -14.51 5.12 3.71
CA GLY A 77 -15.95 5.09 3.56
C GLY A 77 -16.62 4.06 4.45
N PHE A 78 -16.11 2.83 4.47
CA PHE A 78 -16.60 1.75 5.32
C PHE A 78 -16.47 2.08 6.82
N ARG A 79 -15.38 2.69 7.23
CA ARG A 79 -15.16 3.11 8.62
C ARG A 79 -16.21 4.11 9.10
N LEU A 80 -16.64 5.03 8.25
CA LEU A 80 -17.56 6.13 8.59
C LEU A 80 -19.02 5.79 8.29
N ASN A 81 -19.27 5.02 7.24
CA ASN A 81 -20.59 4.59 6.80
C ASN A 81 -20.53 3.15 6.25
N PRO A 82 -20.52 2.13 7.13
CA PRO A 82 -20.43 0.72 6.72
C PRO A 82 -21.60 0.28 5.83
N THR A 83 -21.27 -0.29 4.67
CA THR A 83 -22.26 -0.92 3.78
C THR A 83 -21.74 -2.28 3.31
N SER A 84 -22.64 -3.21 2.97
CA SER A 84 -22.27 -4.51 2.40
C SER A 84 -21.60 -4.37 1.03
N GLU A 85 -21.92 -3.33 0.26
CA GLU A 85 -21.26 -3.01 -1.01
C GLU A 85 -19.78 -2.66 -0.78
N SER A 86 -19.50 -1.72 0.12
CA SER A 86 -18.11 -1.30 0.42
C SER A 86 -17.29 -2.42 1.05
N GLU A 87 -17.92 -3.26 1.90
CA GLU A 87 -17.27 -4.46 2.45
C GLU A 87 -16.91 -5.46 1.34
N GLY A 88 -17.84 -5.73 0.43
CA GLY A 88 -17.60 -6.62 -0.72
C GLY A 88 -16.46 -6.15 -1.61
N VAL A 89 -16.42 -4.87 -1.96
CA VAL A 89 -15.33 -4.27 -2.76
C VAL A 89 -13.97 -4.46 -2.08
N LEU A 90 -13.87 -4.23 -0.79
CA LEU A 90 -12.62 -4.38 -0.04
C LEU A 90 -12.16 -5.84 0.05
N ILE A 91 -13.08 -6.78 0.26
CA ILE A 91 -12.75 -8.22 0.32
C ILE A 91 -12.29 -8.71 -1.06
N ILE A 92 -12.99 -8.36 -2.14
CA ILE A 92 -12.58 -8.72 -3.51
C ILE A 92 -11.22 -8.10 -3.83
N GLY A 93 -10.99 -6.84 -3.47
CA GLY A 93 -9.69 -6.18 -3.64
C GLY A 93 -8.56 -6.86 -2.85
N ALA A 94 -8.85 -7.34 -1.64
CA ALA A 94 -7.88 -8.12 -0.86
C ALA A 94 -7.51 -9.45 -1.54
N HIS A 95 -8.47 -10.15 -2.15
CA HIS A 95 -8.20 -11.32 -2.96
C HIS A 95 -7.37 -10.99 -4.21
N ALA A 96 -7.69 -9.90 -4.91
CA ALA A 96 -6.93 -9.45 -6.07
C ALA A 96 -5.47 -9.11 -5.72
N LEU A 97 -5.24 -8.44 -4.57
CA LEU A 97 -3.89 -8.19 -4.05
C LEU A 97 -3.16 -9.49 -3.69
N SER A 98 -3.85 -10.42 -3.02
CA SER A 98 -3.31 -11.72 -2.63
C SER A 98 -2.88 -12.57 -3.82
N ALA A 99 -3.54 -12.43 -4.98
CA ALA A 99 -3.19 -13.14 -6.20
C ALA A 99 -1.78 -12.81 -6.74
N ARG A 100 -1.17 -11.71 -6.28
CA ARG A 100 0.21 -11.33 -6.63
C ARG A 100 1.27 -11.90 -5.68
N TYR A 101 0.85 -12.64 -4.65
CA TYR A 101 1.77 -13.28 -3.70
C TYR A 101 2.39 -14.53 -4.29
N ASN A 102 3.69 -14.69 -4.11
CA ASN A 102 4.42 -15.91 -4.45
C ASN A 102 4.96 -16.58 -3.19
N PRO A 103 4.57 -17.83 -2.87
CA PRO A 103 5.00 -18.51 -1.65
C PRO A 103 6.49 -18.89 -1.65
N GLY A 104 7.13 -19.02 -2.81
CA GLY A 104 8.57 -19.26 -2.93
C GLY A 104 9.42 -18.04 -2.59
N VAL A 105 8.98 -16.86 -3.02
CA VAL A 105 9.59 -15.56 -2.69
C VAL A 105 9.11 -15.04 -1.33
N LYS A 106 7.90 -15.42 -0.92
CA LYS A 106 7.22 -14.97 0.30
C LYS A 106 6.87 -13.48 0.30
N CYS A 107 6.64 -12.91 -0.89
CA CYS A 107 6.25 -11.52 -1.09
C CYS A 107 5.17 -11.38 -2.15
N ILE A 108 4.50 -10.23 -2.13
CA ILE A 108 3.60 -9.74 -3.19
C ILE A 108 4.47 -8.95 -4.18
N SER A 109 4.39 -9.27 -5.47
CA SER A 109 5.14 -8.54 -6.51
C SER A 109 4.50 -7.18 -6.81
N PHE A 110 5.34 -6.22 -7.21
CA PHE A 110 4.87 -4.92 -7.70
C PHE A 110 4.62 -4.96 -9.21
N TRP A 111 5.67 -4.77 -10.04
CA TRP A 111 5.59 -4.87 -11.49
C TRP A 111 5.84 -6.30 -11.97
N ASN A 112 5.54 -6.52 -13.23
CA ASN A 112 5.91 -7.77 -13.89
C ASN A 112 7.39 -7.81 -14.24
N LYS A 113 8.06 -6.66 -14.32
CA LYS A 113 9.50 -6.52 -14.61
C LYS A 113 10.04 -5.20 -14.07
N TRP A 114 11.28 -5.24 -13.55
CA TRP A 114 12.09 -4.08 -13.22
C TRP A 114 13.52 -4.32 -13.68
N ARG A 115 14.05 -3.44 -14.56
CA ARG A 115 15.29 -3.72 -15.30
C ARG A 115 15.17 -5.08 -16.00
N ASP A 116 16.09 -6.02 -15.77
CA ASP A 116 16.05 -7.37 -16.33
C ASP A 116 15.46 -8.43 -15.39
N TYR A 117 14.89 -8.01 -14.27
CA TYR A 117 14.36 -8.89 -13.21
C TYR A 117 12.84 -9.02 -13.29
N SER A 118 12.34 -10.26 -13.20
CA SER A 118 10.92 -10.59 -13.39
C SER A 118 10.06 -10.51 -12.11
N TYR A 119 10.67 -10.41 -10.93
CA TYR A 119 9.93 -10.35 -9.66
C TYR A 119 10.42 -9.23 -8.74
N PRO A 120 10.12 -7.97 -9.10
CA PRO A 120 10.41 -6.84 -8.24
C PRO A 120 9.38 -6.71 -7.11
N VAL A 121 9.88 -6.39 -5.92
CA VAL A 121 9.08 -6.01 -4.75
C VAL A 121 9.55 -4.63 -4.32
N ILE A 122 8.64 -3.71 -4.06
CA ILE A 122 8.98 -2.38 -3.58
C ILE A 122 8.47 -2.16 -2.16
N ILE A 123 9.17 -1.29 -1.43
CA ILE A 123 8.87 -0.97 -0.03
C ILE A 123 7.46 -0.41 0.17
N ASP A 124 6.90 0.23 -0.86
CA ASP A 124 5.54 0.81 -0.90
C ASP A 124 4.46 -0.20 -0.55
N ASN A 125 4.71 -1.49 -0.85
CA ASN A 125 3.70 -2.52 -0.58
C ASN A 125 3.40 -2.71 0.92
N MET A 126 4.26 -2.22 1.80
CA MET A 126 3.97 -2.19 3.23
C MET A 126 2.69 -1.40 3.56
N MET A 127 2.34 -0.39 2.74
CA MET A 127 1.08 0.35 2.85
C MET A 127 -0.16 -0.49 2.48
N ASN A 128 0.00 -1.46 1.56
CA ASN A 128 -1.12 -2.25 1.05
C ASN A 128 -1.52 -3.41 1.96
N LEU A 129 -0.64 -3.78 2.91
CA LEU A 129 -0.88 -4.88 3.86
C LEU A 129 -2.04 -4.60 4.82
N GLU A 130 -2.33 -3.33 5.10
CA GLU A 130 -3.42 -2.96 6.01
C GLU A 130 -4.79 -3.46 5.50
N MET A 131 -5.01 -3.41 4.18
CA MET A 131 -6.22 -3.97 3.57
C MET A 131 -6.31 -5.49 3.79
N LEU A 132 -5.20 -6.23 3.74
CA LEU A 132 -5.18 -7.66 4.03
C LEU A 132 -5.48 -7.95 5.51
N MET A 133 -4.89 -7.19 6.44
CA MET A 133 -5.16 -7.35 7.87
C MET A 133 -6.62 -7.01 8.21
N TRP A 134 -7.18 -5.98 7.56
CA TRP A 134 -8.60 -5.66 7.66
C TRP A 134 -9.48 -6.81 7.14
N ALA A 135 -9.17 -7.36 5.96
CA ALA A 135 -9.92 -8.47 5.37
C ALA A 135 -9.88 -9.71 6.26
N TYR A 136 -8.72 -10.04 6.84
CA TYR A 136 -8.62 -11.10 7.85
C TYR A 136 -9.58 -10.88 9.03
N LYS A 137 -9.61 -9.68 9.61
CA LYS A 137 -10.49 -9.36 10.75
C LYS A 137 -11.98 -9.45 10.40
N ARG A 138 -12.33 -9.17 9.15
CA ARG A 138 -13.72 -9.22 8.68
C ARG A 138 -14.20 -10.63 8.33
N THR A 139 -13.33 -11.44 7.73
CA THR A 139 -13.70 -12.74 7.17
C THR A 139 -13.29 -13.93 8.05
N GLY A 140 -12.27 -13.76 8.89
CA GLY A 140 -11.61 -14.86 9.62
C GLY A 140 -10.70 -15.72 8.72
N ASP A 141 -10.49 -15.35 7.45
CA ASP A 141 -9.59 -16.09 6.55
C ASP A 141 -8.13 -15.79 6.86
N ASP A 142 -7.45 -16.73 7.49
CA ASP A 142 -6.04 -16.64 7.85
C ASP A 142 -5.11 -16.42 6.64
N THR A 143 -5.54 -16.71 5.42
CA THR A 143 -4.75 -16.50 4.21
C THR A 143 -4.29 -15.05 4.09
N PHE A 144 -5.15 -14.08 4.34
CA PHE A 144 -4.82 -12.66 4.27
C PHE A 144 -3.74 -12.27 5.28
N LYS A 145 -3.92 -12.66 6.54
CA LYS A 145 -2.94 -12.41 7.62
C LYS A 145 -1.59 -13.08 7.32
N ASN A 146 -1.62 -14.33 6.87
CA ASN A 146 -0.40 -15.10 6.60
C ASN A 146 0.40 -14.47 5.45
N ILE A 147 -0.26 -13.99 4.39
CA ILE A 147 0.38 -13.26 3.29
C ILE A 147 0.99 -11.96 3.80
N ALA A 148 0.26 -11.15 4.59
CA ALA A 148 0.73 -9.89 5.12
C ALA A 148 1.97 -10.08 6.01
N ILE A 149 1.94 -11.03 6.96
CA ILE A 149 3.06 -11.36 7.85
C ILE A 149 4.26 -11.88 7.05
N SER A 150 4.02 -12.77 6.09
CA SER A 150 5.07 -13.33 5.24
C SER A 150 5.78 -12.23 4.44
N HIS A 151 5.02 -11.33 3.83
CA HIS A 151 5.55 -10.18 3.09
C HIS A 151 6.35 -9.25 4.01
N ALA A 152 5.81 -8.86 5.16
CA ALA A 152 6.48 -7.98 6.12
C ALA A 152 7.80 -8.57 6.63
N ASN A 153 7.83 -9.88 6.95
CA ASN A 153 9.05 -10.56 7.40
C ASN A 153 10.13 -10.61 6.31
N THR A 154 9.76 -10.87 5.07
CA THR A 154 10.71 -10.91 3.95
C THR A 154 11.22 -9.51 3.61
N THR A 155 10.36 -8.50 3.66
CA THR A 155 10.73 -7.09 3.49
C THR A 155 11.68 -6.63 4.60
N LYS A 156 11.39 -6.96 5.87
CA LYS A 156 12.28 -6.70 7.01
C LYS A 156 13.69 -7.25 6.77
N LEU A 157 13.79 -8.45 6.21
CA LEU A 157 15.08 -9.14 6.00
C LEU A 157 15.89 -8.55 4.83
N HIS A 158 15.24 -8.02 3.80
CA HIS A 158 15.93 -7.75 2.55
C HIS A 158 15.93 -6.28 2.10
N HIS A 159 14.99 -5.43 2.60
CA HIS A 159 14.84 -4.06 2.14
C HIS A 159 15.61 -3.03 2.98
N PHE A 160 16.28 -3.43 4.06
CA PHE A 160 17.00 -2.48 4.91
C PHE A 160 18.50 -2.70 4.87
N ARG A 161 19.26 -1.59 4.96
CA ARG A 161 20.69 -1.56 5.22
C ARG A 161 20.93 -1.63 6.73
N GLU A 162 22.18 -1.72 7.13
CA GLU A 162 22.60 -1.77 8.55
C GLU A 162 22.18 -0.52 9.34
N ASP A 163 22.10 0.63 8.66
CA ASP A 163 21.66 1.90 9.23
C ASP A 163 20.12 2.09 9.21
N TYR A 164 19.36 1.08 8.81
CA TYR A 164 17.90 1.10 8.65
C TYR A 164 17.37 1.99 7.52
N SER A 165 18.23 2.50 6.65
CA SER A 165 17.80 3.07 5.39
C SER A 165 17.25 1.98 4.47
N SER A 166 16.17 2.28 3.73
CA SER A 166 15.53 1.29 2.88
C SER A 166 15.98 1.34 1.43
N PHE A 167 16.12 0.17 0.80
CA PHE A 167 16.08 0.03 -0.65
C PHE A 167 14.65 0.22 -1.14
N HIS A 168 14.47 0.96 -2.24
CA HIS A 168 13.15 1.08 -2.85
C HIS A 168 12.71 -0.26 -3.45
N VAL A 169 13.57 -0.90 -4.25
CA VAL A 169 13.27 -2.13 -4.99
C VAL A 169 14.22 -3.24 -4.56
N VAL A 170 13.65 -4.43 -4.33
CA VAL A 170 14.40 -5.69 -4.22
C VAL A 170 13.81 -6.66 -5.23
N ALA A 171 14.66 -7.17 -6.13
CA ALA A 171 14.30 -8.16 -7.13
C ALA A 171 14.68 -9.57 -6.67
N TYR A 172 13.82 -10.53 -6.92
CA TYR A 172 13.97 -11.92 -6.47
C TYR A 172 13.98 -12.91 -7.63
N ASP A 173 14.69 -14.00 -7.44
CA ASP A 173 14.60 -15.18 -8.29
C ASP A 173 13.36 -16.01 -7.91
N LEU A 174 12.48 -16.25 -8.86
CA LEU A 174 11.22 -16.96 -8.64
C LEU A 174 11.38 -18.42 -8.23
N LYS A 175 12.50 -19.07 -8.60
CA LYS A 175 12.73 -20.49 -8.32
C LYS A 175 13.33 -20.73 -6.93
N SER A 176 14.29 -19.89 -6.56
CA SER A 176 15.03 -20.03 -5.32
C SER A 176 14.57 -19.08 -4.19
N GLY A 177 13.78 -18.06 -4.51
CA GLY A 177 13.40 -16.98 -3.58
C GLY A 177 14.57 -16.08 -3.16
N LYS A 178 15.76 -16.22 -3.78
CA LYS A 178 16.93 -15.43 -3.43
C LYS A 178 16.87 -14.03 -4.01
N VAL A 179 17.44 -13.08 -3.28
CA VAL A 179 17.65 -11.72 -3.78
C VAL A 179 18.65 -11.74 -4.93
N LEU A 180 18.26 -11.12 -6.04
CA LEU A 180 19.10 -10.94 -7.24
C LEU A 180 19.71 -9.53 -7.28
N GLN A 181 18.91 -8.51 -6.95
CA GLN A 181 19.31 -7.11 -7.03
C GLN A 181 18.57 -6.27 -6.01
N ARG A 182 19.24 -5.23 -5.52
CA ARG A 182 18.62 -4.15 -4.75
C ARG A 182 18.89 -2.81 -5.45
N GLY A 183 17.98 -1.85 -5.28
CA GLY A 183 18.17 -0.53 -5.88
C GLY A 183 16.96 0.36 -5.74
N THR A 184 16.86 1.34 -6.64
CA THR A 184 15.75 2.29 -6.69
C THR A 184 15.22 2.47 -8.10
N ASP A 185 13.94 2.89 -8.18
CA ASP A 185 13.30 3.34 -9.41
C ASP A 185 13.01 4.85 -9.35
N GLN A 186 12.61 5.35 -8.19
CA GLN A 186 12.21 6.74 -7.97
C GLN A 186 13.18 7.55 -7.11
N GLY A 187 14.12 6.89 -6.44
CA GLY A 187 15.16 7.55 -5.64
C GLY A 187 16.29 8.12 -6.50
N TYR A 188 17.18 8.86 -5.85
CA TYR A 188 18.32 9.50 -6.49
C TYR A 188 19.32 8.50 -7.11
N GLY A 189 19.58 7.39 -6.42
CA GLY A 189 20.47 6.32 -6.86
C GLY A 189 20.31 5.07 -6.02
N ASP A 190 20.85 3.93 -6.50
CA ASP A 190 20.68 2.63 -5.84
C ASP A 190 21.24 2.60 -4.40
N ASP A 191 22.23 3.43 -4.11
CA ASP A 191 22.84 3.55 -2.77
C ASP A 191 22.16 4.61 -1.88
N SER A 192 21.17 5.35 -2.41
CA SER A 192 20.42 6.34 -1.65
C SER A 192 19.20 5.75 -0.97
N SER A 193 18.72 6.42 0.09
CA SER A 193 17.40 6.16 0.67
C SER A 193 16.38 7.11 0.03
N TRP A 194 15.30 6.54 -0.51
CA TRP A 194 14.21 7.32 -1.06
C TRP A 194 13.24 7.72 0.05
N ALA A 195 13.10 9.03 0.31
CA ALA A 195 12.38 9.56 1.46
C ALA A 195 10.94 9.05 1.60
N ARG A 196 10.19 9.00 0.49
CA ARG A 196 8.82 8.46 0.52
C ARG A 196 8.78 6.96 0.80
N GLY A 197 9.73 6.17 0.28
CA GLY A 197 9.85 4.75 0.60
C GLY A 197 10.16 4.51 2.07
N GLN A 198 11.01 5.35 2.66
CA GLN A 198 11.30 5.30 4.09
C GLN A 198 10.04 5.58 4.92
N ALA A 199 9.22 6.55 4.50
CA ALA A 199 7.94 6.85 5.16
C ALA A 199 6.94 5.68 5.02
N TRP A 200 6.87 5.01 3.87
CA TRP A 200 6.04 3.82 3.70
C TRP A 200 6.46 2.68 4.62
N ALA A 201 7.76 2.48 4.79
CA ALA A 201 8.30 1.50 5.71
C ALA A 201 7.88 1.81 7.16
N LEU A 202 8.05 3.05 7.62
CA LEU A 202 7.65 3.47 8.95
C LEU A 202 6.16 3.23 9.21
N TYR A 203 5.31 3.67 8.29
CA TYR A 203 3.86 3.41 8.38
C TYR A 203 3.57 1.92 8.45
N GLY A 204 4.10 1.15 7.50
CA GLY A 204 3.78 -0.26 7.36
C GLY A 204 4.18 -1.09 8.56
N TYR A 205 5.37 -0.89 9.12
CA TYR A 205 5.81 -1.63 10.32
C TYR A 205 5.09 -1.18 11.58
N THR A 206 4.76 0.10 11.71
CA THR A 206 3.89 0.58 12.80
C THR A 206 2.49 -0.06 12.73
N MET A 207 1.91 -0.13 11.52
CA MET A 207 0.64 -0.80 11.27
C MET A 207 0.73 -2.30 11.59
N MET A 208 1.76 -3.00 11.11
CA MET A 208 1.94 -4.43 11.36
C MET A 208 2.10 -4.72 12.86
N TYR A 209 2.79 -3.87 13.62
CA TYR A 209 2.82 -3.96 15.07
C TYR A 209 1.42 -3.82 15.67
N ARG A 210 0.68 -2.78 15.30
CA ARG A 210 -0.69 -2.55 15.77
C ARG A 210 -1.61 -3.77 15.52
N GLU A 211 -1.44 -4.42 14.38
CA GLU A 211 -2.30 -5.52 13.93
C GLU A 211 -1.90 -6.89 14.55
N THR A 212 -0.63 -7.07 14.91
CA THR A 212 -0.09 -8.38 15.32
C THR A 212 0.44 -8.42 16.74
N GLY A 213 0.77 -7.28 17.34
CA GLY A 213 1.48 -7.20 18.62
C GLY A 213 2.93 -7.68 18.58
N ASN A 214 3.51 -7.87 17.38
CA ASN A 214 4.88 -8.36 17.26
C ASN A 214 5.88 -7.21 17.49
N GLU A 215 6.59 -7.28 18.63
CA GLU A 215 7.58 -6.30 19.07
C GLU A 215 8.74 -6.10 18.07
N ASP A 216 9.06 -7.09 17.27
CA ASP A 216 10.08 -6.95 16.22
C ASP A 216 9.68 -5.89 15.18
N TYR A 217 8.40 -5.73 14.87
CA TYR A 217 7.93 -4.69 13.97
C TYR A 217 7.99 -3.30 14.61
N LEU A 218 7.66 -3.21 15.91
CA LEU A 218 7.80 -1.95 16.65
C LEU A 218 9.26 -1.51 16.72
N ASN A 219 10.16 -2.43 17.07
CA ASN A 219 11.59 -2.14 17.12
C ASN A 219 12.13 -1.66 15.78
N LEU A 220 11.73 -2.32 14.67
CA LEU A 220 12.13 -1.86 13.34
C LEU A 220 11.54 -0.48 13.02
N ALA A 221 10.27 -0.21 13.36
CA ALA A 221 9.66 1.10 13.15
C ALA A 221 10.40 2.21 13.91
N TRP A 222 10.85 1.95 15.15
CA TRP A 222 11.67 2.89 15.90
C TRP A 222 13.00 3.20 15.21
N HIS A 223 13.72 2.20 14.73
CA HIS A 223 14.97 2.42 14.01
C HIS A 223 14.77 3.18 12.69
N ILE A 224 13.68 2.89 11.97
CA ILE A 224 13.32 3.65 10.76
C ILE A 224 13.01 5.11 11.10
N ALA A 225 12.28 5.37 12.20
CA ALA A 225 11.99 6.72 12.66
C ALA A 225 13.27 7.47 13.05
N ASP A 226 14.17 6.83 13.80
CA ASP A 226 15.46 7.39 14.16
C ASP A 226 16.28 7.76 12.93
N PHE A 227 16.33 6.90 11.92
CA PHE A 227 16.99 7.23 10.65
C PHE A 227 16.39 8.48 10.00
N ILE A 228 15.05 8.58 9.90
CA ILE A 228 14.37 9.74 9.30
C ILE A 228 14.67 11.04 10.04
N LEU A 229 14.74 10.99 11.38
CA LEU A 229 14.92 12.18 12.21
C LEU A 229 16.37 12.68 12.25
N ASN A 230 17.34 11.82 11.96
CA ASN A 230 18.77 12.13 12.05
C ASN A 230 19.46 12.34 10.69
N HIS A 231 18.75 12.16 9.58
CA HIS A 231 19.26 12.32 8.20
C HIS A 231 18.30 13.15 7.36
#